data_8d2b72dfed66ae23e2e3c0da68ffcbae
#
_entry.id   8d2b72dfed66ae23e2e3c0da68ffcbae
#
_cell.length_a   1.000
_cell.length_b   1.000
_cell.length_c   1.000
_cell.angle_alpha   90.00
_cell.angle_beta   90.00
_cell.angle_gamma   90.00
#
_symmetry.space_group_name_H-M   'P 1'
#
loop_
_entity.id
_entity.type
_entity.pdbx_description
1 polymer ?
#
loop_
_entity_poly.entity_id
_entity_poly.type
_entity_poly.pdbx_seq_one_letter_code
_entity_poly.pdbx_strand_id
1 'polypeptide(L)'
;MSDLIIKLLPILHVEDPDAERRFYEQLGLRTTYEGPEYPGFIAVGNDAVEFGLTRRPGTDPAAAGLSWQLGVSDVDAVITACQQAGLRFEVTVERPREDWSYRIVKVRSPNGMEVLLEEQAPSNLGLRTFWPVKSG
;
A
#
# COMPACT_ATOMS: atom_id res chain seq x y z
N MET A 1 17.68 -24.26 -11.54
CA MET A 1 16.44 -24.02 -12.30
C MET A 1 15.97 -22.60 -12.05
N SER A 2 15.77 -21.85 -13.12
CA SER A 2 15.31 -20.49 -12.96
C SER A 2 13.80 -20.47 -12.70
N ASP A 3 13.36 -19.49 -11.92
CA ASP A 3 11.96 -19.30 -11.65
C ASP A 3 11.23 -18.85 -12.92
N LEU A 4 10.05 -19.43 -13.17
CA LEU A 4 9.22 -19.03 -14.31
C LEU A 4 8.46 -17.74 -14.04
N ILE A 5 8.05 -17.54 -12.79
CA ILE A 5 7.32 -16.32 -12.41
C ILE A 5 8.33 -15.33 -11.86
N ILE A 6 8.45 -14.18 -12.52
CA ILE A 6 9.48 -13.18 -12.18
C ILE A 6 8.90 -11.86 -11.69
N LYS A 7 7.58 -11.69 -11.75
CA LYS A 7 6.96 -10.45 -11.32
C LYS A 7 5.48 -10.67 -11.01
N LEU A 8 4.97 -9.91 -10.06
CA LEU A 8 3.55 -9.77 -9.79
C LEU A 8 3.18 -8.30 -9.94
N LEU A 9 2.20 -8.02 -10.77
CA LEU A 9 1.67 -6.67 -10.93
C LEU A 9 0.16 -6.71 -10.65
N PRO A 10 -0.26 -6.42 -9.42
CA PRO A 10 -1.70 -6.30 -9.15
C PRO A 10 -2.30 -5.13 -9.93
N ILE A 11 -3.51 -5.32 -10.43
CA ILE A 11 -4.24 -4.27 -11.12
C ILE A 11 -5.57 -4.06 -10.42
N LEU A 12 -5.79 -2.84 -9.93
CA LEU A 12 -7.02 -2.46 -9.26
C LEU A 12 -7.97 -1.81 -10.26
N HIS A 13 -9.21 -2.27 -10.27
CA HIS A 13 -10.27 -1.65 -11.05
C HIS A 13 -10.92 -0.58 -10.19
N VAL A 14 -10.86 0.67 -10.62
CA VAL A 14 -11.29 1.82 -9.83
C VAL A 14 -12.14 2.75 -10.69
N GLU A 15 -12.97 3.56 -10.06
CA GLU A 15 -13.80 4.51 -10.81
C GLU A 15 -12.99 5.68 -11.36
N ASP A 16 -12.05 6.18 -10.55
CA ASP A 16 -11.25 7.37 -10.89
C ASP A 16 -9.77 7.10 -10.61
N PRO A 17 -9.01 6.61 -11.61
CA PRO A 17 -7.59 6.34 -11.41
C PRO A 17 -6.78 7.57 -11.00
N ASP A 18 -7.15 8.77 -11.44
CA ASP A 18 -6.44 9.99 -11.06
C ASP A 18 -6.60 10.30 -9.57
N ALA A 19 -7.81 10.13 -9.02
CA ALA A 19 -8.04 10.32 -7.60
C ALA A 19 -7.25 9.31 -6.77
N GLU A 20 -7.22 8.05 -7.21
CA GLU A 20 -6.44 7.00 -6.55
C GLU A 20 -4.96 7.33 -6.60
N ARG A 21 -4.44 7.75 -7.75
CA ARG A 21 -3.04 8.14 -7.91
C ARG A 21 -2.67 9.25 -6.93
N ARG A 22 -3.46 10.30 -6.84
CA ARG A 22 -3.19 11.42 -5.92
C ARG A 22 -3.16 10.95 -4.47
N PHE A 23 -4.05 10.03 -4.10
CA PHE A 23 -4.07 9.45 -2.76
C PHE A 23 -2.75 8.72 -2.46
N TYR A 24 -2.28 7.85 -3.37
CA TYR A 24 -1.04 7.11 -3.16
C TYR A 24 0.20 8.00 -3.22
N GLU A 25 0.16 9.06 -4.02
CA GLU A 25 1.26 10.04 -4.04
C GLU A 25 1.39 10.74 -2.69
N GLN A 26 0.28 11.00 -2.01
CA GLN A 26 0.30 11.59 -0.67
C GLN A 26 0.94 10.64 0.37
N LEU A 27 0.93 9.35 0.11
CA LEU A 27 1.56 8.34 0.96
C LEU A 27 3.00 8.02 0.55
N GLY A 28 3.55 8.71 -0.46
CA GLY A 28 4.93 8.59 -0.85
C GLY A 28 5.20 7.73 -2.08
N LEU A 29 4.18 7.21 -2.74
CA LEU A 29 4.35 6.53 -4.02
C LEU A 29 4.37 7.55 -5.16
N ARG A 30 4.81 7.13 -6.33
CA ARG A 30 4.86 7.97 -7.52
C ARG A 30 4.25 7.25 -8.70
N THR A 31 3.89 8.02 -9.72
CA THR A 31 3.47 7.43 -11.00
C THR A 31 4.67 6.78 -11.66
N THR A 32 4.58 5.48 -11.94
CA THR A 32 5.66 4.73 -12.60
C THR A 32 5.36 4.49 -14.07
N TYR A 33 4.10 4.58 -14.48
CA TYR A 33 3.71 4.49 -15.88
C TYR A 33 2.43 5.29 -16.13
N GLU A 34 2.42 6.04 -17.23
CA GLU A 34 1.25 6.68 -17.79
C GLU A 34 1.57 6.98 -19.25
N GLY A 35 0.76 6.48 -20.17
CA GLY A 35 1.04 6.68 -21.57
C GLY A 35 -0.12 6.28 -22.46
N PRO A 36 0.00 6.53 -23.78
CA PRO A 36 -1.08 6.26 -24.73
C PRO A 36 -1.24 4.77 -25.07
N GLU A 37 -0.27 3.93 -24.75
CA GLU A 37 -0.29 2.51 -25.09
C GLU A 37 -1.45 1.79 -24.42
N TYR A 38 -1.80 2.18 -23.19
CA TYR A 38 -2.88 1.57 -22.41
C TYR A 38 -3.80 2.66 -21.87
N PRO A 39 -4.75 3.14 -22.69
CA PRO A 39 -5.65 4.21 -22.26
C PRO A 39 -6.44 3.82 -21.00
N GLY A 40 -6.55 4.74 -20.04
CA GLY A 40 -7.26 4.49 -18.79
C GLY A 40 -6.49 3.68 -17.76
N PHE A 41 -5.20 3.42 -18.01
CA PHE A 41 -4.34 2.66 -17.10
C PHE A 41 -3.21 3.56 -16.60
N ILE A 42 -2.96 3.51 -15.29
CA ILE A 42 -1.86 4.21 -14.63
C ILE A 42 -1.19 3.21 -13.70
N ALA A 43 0.13 3.20 -13.64
CA ALA A 43 0.84 2.43 -12.62
C ALA A 43 1.45 3.38 -11.60
N VAL A 44 1.40 2.97 -10.33
CA VAL A 44 2.00 3.70 -9.22
C VAL A 44 2.89 2.77 -8.42
N GLY A 45 3.90 3.33 -7.80
CA GLY A 45 4.82 2.52 -6.99
C GLY A 45 6.06 3.27 -6.58
N ASN A 46 7.04 2.51 -6.20
CA ASN A 46 8.40 2.95 -5.90
C ASN A 46 9.35 1.79 -6.20
N ASP A 47 10.56 1.80 -5.63
CA ASP A 47 11.52 0.74 -5.90
C ASP A 47 11.13 -0.61 -5.28
N ALA A 48 10.20 -0.61 -4.32
CA ALA A 48 9.80 -1.82 -3.61
C ALA A 48 8.47 -2.39 -4.12
N VAL A 49 7.54 -1.55 -4.55
CA VAL A 49 6.18 -1.99 -4.91
C VAL A 49 5.73 -1.31 -6.20
N GLU A 50 4.85 -1.99 -6.93
CA GLU A 50 4.19 -1.41 -8.09
C GLU A 50 2.84 -2.09 -8.30
N PHE A 51 1.83 -1.31 -8.61
CA PHE A 51 0.52 -1.83 -8.99
C PHE A 51 -0.17 -0.89 -9.97
N GLY A 52 -1.12 -1.43 -10.71
CA GLY A 52 -1.85 -0.71 -11.71
C GLY A 52 -3.21 -0.23 -11.23
N LEU A 53 -3.66 0.86 -11.82
CA LEU A 53 -5.00 1.43 -11.62
C LEU A 53 -5.65 1.53 -12.98
N THR A 54 -6.76 0.83 -13.18
CA THR A 54 -7.50 0.90 -14.43
C THR A 54 -8.93 1.31 -14.17
N ARG A 55 -9.46 2.12 -15.09
CA ARG A 55 -10.82 2.65 -14.92
C ARG A 55 -11.87 1.57 -15.18
N ARG A 56 -12.74 1.37 -14.20
CA ARG A 56 -13.93 0.52 -14.36
C ARG A 56 -15.07 1.14 -13.53
N PRO A 57 -16.04 1.81 -14.17
CA PRO A 57 -17.16 2.43 -13.45
C PRO A 57 -17.96 1.40 -12.66
N GLY A 58 -18.45 1.82 -11.49
CA GLY A 58 -19.30 0.99 -10.65
C GLY A 58 -18.57 -0.08 -9.85
N THR A 59 -17.23 -0.05 -9.77
CA THR A 59 -16.50 -1.01 -8.96
C THR A 59 -16.61 -0.70 -7.47
N ASP A 60 -16.70 -1.78 -6.68
CA ASP A 60 -16.65 -1.69 -5.22
C ASP A 60 -15.52 -2.58 -4.72
N PRO A 61 -14.36 -2.02 -4.32
CA PRO A 61 -13.23 -2.81 -3.83
C PRO A 61 -13.56 -3.62 -2.59
N ALA A 62 -14.46 -3.14 -1.73
CA ALA A 62 -14.86 -3.87 -0.54
C ALA A 62 -15.54 -5.19 -0.92
N ALA A 63 -16.30 -5.21 -2.01
CA ALA A 63 -16.95 -6.43 -2.50
C ALA A 63 -15.96 -7.43 -3.09
N ALA A 64 -14.77 -6.98 -3.49
CA ALA A 64 -13.72 -7.85 -4.02
C ALA A 64 -12.97 -8.62 -2.93
N GLY A 65 -13.12 -8.24 -1.67
CA GLY A 65 -12.43 -8.89 -0.56
C GLY A 65 -10.94 -8.67 -0.56
N LEU A 66 -10.48 -7.56 -1.13
CA LEU A 66 -9.06 -7.25 -1.26
C LEU A 66 -8.70 -6.05 -0.40
N SER A 67 -7.55 -6.13 0.27
CA SER A 67 -6.96 -5.00 0.99
C SER A 67 -5.46 -4.95 0.69
N TRP A 68 -4.89 -3.76 0.81
CA TRP A 68 -3.44 -3.59 0.72
C TRP A 68 -2.82 -3.62 2.10
N GLN A 69 -1.75 -4.38 2.23
CA GLN A 69 -0.86 -4.30 3.38
C GLN A 69 0.51 -3.84 2.90
N LEU A 70 0.89 -2.65 3.33
CA LEU A 70 2.17 -2.05 2.94
C LEU A 70 3.06 -1.94 4.17
N GLY A 71 4.23 -2.56 4.12
CA GLY A 71 5.23 -2.41 5.17
C GLY A 71 5.86 -1.03 5.07
N VAL A 72 5.94 -0.31 6.19
CA VAL A 72 6.50 1.04 6.23
C VAL A 72 7.68 1.09 7.19
N SER A 73 8.65 1.93 6.87
CA SER A 73 9.85 2.08 7.70
C SER A 73 9.64 3.01 8.89
N ASP A 74 8.65 3.91 8.80
CA ASP A 74 8.43 4.95 9.82
C ASP A 74 6.95 5.28 9.89
N VAL A 75 6.28 4.69 10.88
CA VAL A 75 4.83 4.88 11.08
C VAL A 75 4.52 6.33 11.47
N ASP A 76 5.38 6.98 12.24
CA ASP A 76 5.13 8.38 12.63
C ASP A 76 5.14 9.30 11.41
N ALA A 77 6.01 9.04 10.45
CA ALA A 77 6.04 9.78 9.18
C ALA A 77 4.75 9.55 8.38
N VAL A 78 4.22 8.33 8.40
CA VAL A 78 2.94 8.01 7.75
C VAL A 78 1.80 8.79 8.39
N ILE A 79 1.74 8.82 9.72
CA ILE A 79 0.73 9.58 10.45
C ILE A 79 0.78 11.06 10.07
N THR A 80 2.00 11.63 10.05
CA THR A 80 2.19 13.03 9.64
C THR A 80 1.70 13.27 8.21
N ALA A 81 2.04 12.37 7.29
CA ALA A 81 1.59 12.48 5.89
C ALA A 81 0.06 12.44 5.79
N CYS A 82 -0.60 11.56 6.53
CA CYS A 82 -2.06 11.50 6.56
C CYS A 82 -2.67 12.78 7.09
N GLN A 83 -2.10 13.34 8.16
CA GLN A 83 -2.58 14.59 8.75
C GLN A 83 -2.43 15.75 7.76
N GLN A 84 -1.27 15.85 7.11
CA GLN A 84 -1.01 16.91 6.14
C GLN A 84 -1.91 16.80 4.91
N ALA A 85 -2.26 15.58 4.51
CA ALA A 85 -3.14 15.35 3.37
C ALA A 85 -4.63 15.46 3.73
N GLY A 86 -4.97 15.63 5.01
CA GLY A 86 -6.36 15.68 5.45
C GLY A 86 -7.08 14.35 5.33
N LEU A 87 -6.35 13.24 5.37
CA LEU A 87 -6.94 11.90 5.28
C LEU A 87 -7.45 11.46 6.65
N ARG A 88 -8.58 10.76 6.64
CA ARG A 88 -9.04 10.05 7.83
C ARG A 88 -8.22 8.80 8.01
N PHE A 89 -7.77 8.53 9.23
CA PHE A 89 -7.01 7.33 9.51
C PHE A 89 -7.28 6.86 10.93
N GLU A 90 -7.02 5.57 11.15
CA GLU A 90 -7.06 4.97 12.47
C GLU A 90 -5.69 4.35 12.75
N VAL A 91 -5.26 4.42 14.01
CA VAL A 91 -4.03 3.76 14.44
C VAL A 91 -4.42 2.68 15.43
N THR A 92 -4.01 1.45 15.14
CA THR A 92 -4.22 0.32 16.04
C THR A 92 -2.87 -0.26 16.42
N VAL A 93 -2.83 -0.95 17.57
CA VAL A 93 -1.64 -1.63 18.04
C VAL A 93 -1.94 -3.12 18.10
N GLU A 94 -1.12 -3.91 17.46
CA GLU A 94 -1.18 -5.36 17.52
C GLU A 94 -0.04 -5.86 18.39
N ARG A 95 -0.32 -6.85 19.25
CA ARG A 95 0.70 -7.46 20.10
C ARG A 95 0.66 -8.97 19.93
N PRO A 96 1.29 -9.49 18.85
CA PRO A 96 1.27 -10.95 18.63
C PRO A 96 2.14 -11.73 19.62
N ARG A 97 3.11 -11.07 20.27
CA ARG A 97 3.99 -11.66 21.29
C ARG A 97 4.21 -10.66 22.41
N GLU A 98 4.65 -11.12 23.57
CA GLU A 98 4.96 -10.23 24.69
C GLU A 98 6.09 -9.26 24.38
N ASP A 99 7.06 -9.70 23.57
CA ASP A 99 8.24 -8.92 23.23
C ASP A 99 8.09 -8.17 21.91
N TRP A 100 6.90 -8.19 21.29
CA TRP A 100 6.68 -7.52 20.03
C TRP A 100 5.28 -6.98 19.92
N SER A 101 5.20 -5.68 19.73
CA SER A 101 3.99 -5.00 19.31
C SER A 101 4.32 -4.13 18.11
N TYR A 102 3.34 -3.86 17.26
CA TYR A 102 3.51 -2.98 16.13
C TYR A 102 2.23 -2.21 15.88
N ARG A 103 2.39 -1.08 15.20
CA ARG A 103 1.27 -0.19 14.90
C ARG A 103 0.86 -0.38 13.44
N ILE A 104 -0.44 -0.23 13.21
CA ILE A 104 -1.02 -0.24 11.87
C ILE A 104 -1.77 1.06 11.70
N VAL A 105 -1.49 1.78 10.62
CA VAL A 105 -2.29 2.93 10.19
C VAL A 105 -3.23 2.45 9.10
N LYS A 106 -4.53 2.57 9.34
CA LYS A 106 -5.55 2.18 8.37
C LYS A 106 -6.15 3.42 7.73
N VAL A 107 -6.13 3.46 6.41
CA VAL A 107 -6.75 4.52 5.62
C VAL A 107 -7.60 3.89 4.52
N ARG A 108 -8.52 4.67 3.97
CA ARG A 108 -9.29 4.26 2.80
C ARG A 108 -8.95 5.16 1.63
N SER A 109 -8.74 4.54 0.48
CA SER A 109 -8.54 5.28 -0.76
C SER A 109 -9.85 5.93 -1.22
N PRO A 110 -9.80 6.86 -2.17
CA PRO A 110 -11.02 7.47 -2.72
C PRO A 110 -12.03 6.45 -3.26
N ASN A 111 -11.55 5.31 -3.76
CA ASN A 111 -12.42 4.24 -4.26
C ASN A 111 -12.89 3.28 -3.15
N GLY A 112 -12.53 3.54 -1.89
CA GLY A 112 -12.95 2.72 -0.75
C GLY A 112 -12.04 1.54 -0.45
N MET A 113 -10.89 1.42 -1.12
CA MET A 113 -9.92 0.37 -0.84
C MET A 113 -9.34 0.55 0.56
N GLU A 114 -9.33 -0.51 1.33
CA GLU A 114 -8.68 -0.50 2.64
C GLU A 114 -7.17 -0.67 2.48
N VAL A 115 -6.42 0.31 3.01
CA VAL A 115 -4.97 0.32 2.94
C VAL A 115 -4.43 0.27 4.37
N LEU A 116 -3.65 -0.77 4.67
CA LEU A 116 -3.03 -0.99 5.97
C LEU A 116 -1.54 -0.71 5.83
N LEU A 117 -1.05 0.26 6.61
CA LEU A 117 0.35 0.66 6.61
C LEU A 117 0.96 0.17 7.92
N GLU A 118 1.80 -0.86 7.82
CA GLU A 118 2.25 -1.63 8.98
C GLU A 118 3.70 -1.38 9.32
N GLU A 119 3.94 -1.17 10.60
CA GLU A 119 5.28 -1.10 11.17
C GLU A 119 5.98 -2.46 11.00
N GLN A 120 7.24 -2.45 10.59
CA GLN A 120 7.98 -3.69 10.43
C GLN A 120 8.49 -4.22 11.79
N ALA A 121 8.58 -5.54 11.90
CA ALA A 121 9.14 -6.17 13.08
C ALA A 121 10.64 -5.89 13.19
N PRO A 122 11.16 -5.67 14.41
CA PRO A 122 12.59 -5.53 14.61
C PRO A 122 13.34 -6.83 14.22
N SER A 123 14.51 -6.66 13.61
CA SER A 123 15.32 -7.80 13.14
C SER A 123 15.80 -8.70 14.28
N ASN A 124 15.96 -8.15 15.48
CA ASN A 124 16.47 -8.90 16.64
C ASN A 124 15.46 -9.88 17.23
N LEU A 125 14.21 -9.90 16.77
CA LEU A 125 13.20 -10.83 17.27
C LEU A 125 13.25 -12.19 16.55
N GLY A 126 14.02 -12.31 15.48
CA GLY A 126 14.12 -13.54 14.71
C GLY A 126 12.83 -13.98 14.05
N LEU A 127 11.93 -13.03 13.79
CA LEU A 127 10.63 -13.31 13.22
C LEU A 127 10.70 -13.38 11.70
N ARG A 128 9.90 -14.30 11.16
CA ARG A 128 9.69 -14.38 9.73
C ARG A 128 8.48 -13.54 9.35
N THR A 129 8.67 -12.54 8.50
CA THR A 129 7.58 -11.67 8.07
C THR A 129 7.56 -11.58 6.55
N PHE A 130 6.46 -11.07 6.01
CA PHE A 130 6.37 -10.76 4.59
C PHE A 130 7.32 -9.63 4.19
N TRP A 131 7.67 -8.80 5.16
CA TRP A 131 8.54 -7.65 4.95
C TRP A 131 9.91 -7.98 5.53
N PRO A 132 10.90 -8.30 4.70
CA PRO A 132 12.25 -8.50 5.24
C PRO A 132 12.72 -7.23 5.92
N VAL A 133 13.06 -7.35 7.20
CA VAL A 133 13.56 -6.20 7.96
C VAL A 133 15.00 -5.95 7.54
N LYS A 134 15.28 -4.75 7.05
CA LYS A 134 16.64 -4.38 6.69
C LYS A 134 17.48 -4.26 7.95
N SER A 135 18.56 -5.03 8.00
CA SER A 135 19.52 -4.91 9.08
C SER A 135 20.32 -3.63 8.93
N GLY A 136 20.46 -2.92 9.97
CA GLY A 136 21.38 -1.82 10.12
C GLY A 136 21.09 -0.54 9.56
#